data_14762bbb2a99945bf0afd7592c774605
#
_entry.id   14762bbb2a99945bf0afd7592c774605
#
_cell.length_a   1.000
_cell.length_b   1.000
_cell.length_c   1.000
_cell.angle_alpha   90.00
_cell.angle_beta   90.00
_cell.angle_gamma   90.00
#
_symmetry.space_group_name_H-M   'P 1'
#
loop_
_entity.id
_entity.type
_entity.pdbx_description
1 polymer ?
#
loop_
_entity_poly.entity_id
_entity_poly.type
_entity_poly.pdbx_seq_one_letter_code
_entity_poly.pdbx_strand_id
1 'polypeptide(L)'
;QSEFTLPGGIKKHSGLRHVTLHNVTVGDNCCIENIQNYIANYEIGDDAFIENVDIILVDGRTTFGNGVEVAVLNETGGREVLINDKLSAHQAYILALYRHRPELINRMKEITDYYSNKHASTVGTIGNRVMILNTGSIKNVRIGDCCHICGTCRLSNGSINSNAIAPVHIGHGVICDDFIVSSGSHIDDGTMLTRCFIGQACRLGHNYSASDSLFFSNCFSETVFPKTAAFPRKCDGKPAISSFIVIIGC
;
A
#
# COMPACT_ATOMS: atom_id res chain seq x y z
N GLN A 1 25.62 -5.52 -19.13
CA GLN A 1 24.19 -5.80 -18.90
C GLN A 1 24.06 -6.55 -17.59
N SER A 2 23.24 -6.07 -16.69
CA SER A 2 22.97 -6.75 -15.43
C SER A 2 22.07 -7.96 -15.67
N GLU A 3 22.27 -9.03 -14.89
CA GLU A 3 21.47 -10.25 -14.94
C GLU A 3 20.54 -10.34 -13.73
N PHE A 4 19.29 -10.65 -13.96
CA PHE A 4 18.32 -11.03 -12.94
C PHE A 4 18.20 -12.56 -12.92
N THR A 5 18.27 -13.16 -11.74
CA THR A 5 18.05 -14.60 -11.59
C THR A 5 16.67 -14.84 -10.99
N LEU A 6 15.79 -15.44 -11.78
CA LEU A 6 14.43 -15.79 -11.36
C LEU A 6 14.41 -17.16 -10.65
N PRO A 7 13.31 -17.46 -9.92
CA PRO A 7 13.08 -18.80 -9.38
C PRO A 7 13.23 -19.88 -10.48
N GLY A 8 13.88 -20.99 -10.15
CA GLY A 8 14.22 -22.02 -11.13
C GLY A 8 15.54 -21.79 -11.89
N GLY A 9 16.29 -20.73 -11.58
CA GLY A 9 17.61 -20.46 -12.16
C GLY A 9 17.59 -19.82 -13.55
N ILE A 10 16.44 -19.31 -13.99
CA ILE A 10 16.31 -18.61 -15.26
C ILE A 10 17.00 -17.25 -15.14
N LYS A 11 17.89 -16.97 -16.11
CA LYS A 11 18.60 -15.69 -16.18
C LYS A 11 17.96 -14.78 -17.20
N LYS A 12 17.68 -13.55 -16.82
CA LYS A 12 17.22 -12.48 -17.70
C LYS A 12 18.17 -11.28 -17.64
N HIS A 13 18.41 -10.70 -18.80
CA HIS A 13 19.23 -9.50 -18.90
C HIS A 13 18.37 -8.23 -18.79
N SER A 14 18.94 -7.17 -18.24
CA SER A 14 18.32 -5.85 -18.26
C SER A 14 17.95 -5.41 -19.67
N GLY A 15 16.86 -4.66 -19.79
CA GLY A 15 16.38 -4.13 -21.05
C GLY A 15 14.86 -3.94 -21.08
N LEU A 16 14.41 -3.27 -22.13
CA LEU A 16 12.99 -3.00 -22.39
C LEU A 16 12.52 -3.89 -23.54
N ARG A 17 11.47 -4.70 -23.34
CA ARG A 17 10.92 -5.63 -24.34
C ARG A 17 9.40 -5.67 -24.29
N HIS A 18 8.74 -5.54 -25.42
CA HIS A 18 7.28 -5.59 -25.54
C HIS A 18 6.60 -4.64 -24.53
N VAL A 19 6.99 -3.38 -24.56
CA VAL A 19 6.47 -2.34 -23.65
C VAL A 19 6.18 -1.06 -24.42
N THR A 20 5.05 -0.43 -24.09
CA THR A 20 4.72 0.94 -24.52
C THR A 20 4.91 1.88 -23.34
N LEU A 21 5.75 2.90 -23.51
CA LEU A 21 6.08 3.88 -22.48
C LEU A 21 5.62 5.28 -22.92
N HIS A 22 4.97 6.02 -22.01
CA HIS A 22 4.59 7.41 -22.23
C HIS A 22 4.96 8.26 -21.03
N ASN A 23 5.83 9.26 -21.22
CA ASN A 23 6.32 10.12 -20.14
C ASN A 23 6.86 9.30 -18.94
N VAL A 24 7.81 8.42 -19.24
CA VAL A 24 8.44 7.52 -18.25
C VAL A 24 9.93 7.73 -18.23
N THR A 25 10.50 7.94 -17.06
CA THR A 25 11.94 7.88 -16.82
C THR A 25 12.28 6.50 -16.25
N VAL A 26 13.27 5.84 -16.82
CA VAL A 26 13.71 4.50 -16.39
C VAL A 26 15.15 4.59 -15.90
N GLY A 27 15.40 4.12 -14.69
CA GLY A 27 16.73 4.05 -14.10
C GLY A 27 17.63 2.97 -14.72
N ASP A 28 18.79 2.81 -14.12
CA ASP A 28 19.80 1.88 -14.61
C ASP A 28 19.44 0.42 -14.32
N ASN A 29 19.93 -0.49 -15.17
CA ASN A 29 19.82 -1.93 -15.03
C ASN A 29 18.39 -2.51 -14.94
N CYS A 30 17.36 -1.76 -15.29
CA CYS A 30 15.98 -2.22 -15.24
C CYS A 30 15.69 -3.32 -16.27
N CYS A 31 14.81 -4.25 -15.90
CA CYS A 31 14.22 -5.22 -16.81
C CYS A 31 12.70 -5.00 -16.83
N ILE A 32 12.17 -4.49 -17.96
CA ILE A 32 10.74 -4.23 -18.12
C ILE A 32 10.27 -4.97 -19.37
N GLU A 33 9.40 -5.96 -19.20
CA GLU A 33 8.95 -6.74 -20.34
C GLU A 33 7.50 -7.23 -20.22
N ASN A 34 6.89 -7.45 -21.38
CA ASN A 34 5.53 -7.98 -21.51
C ASN A 34 4.48 -7.13 -20.77
N ILE A 35 4.48 -5.83 -21.02
CA ILE A 35 3.42 -4.94 -20.54
C ILE A 35 2.28 -4.96 -21.55
N GLN A 36 1.09 -5.41 -21.12
CA GLN A 36 -0.03 -5.67 -22.02
C GLN A 36 -0.59 -4.40 -22.65
N ASN A 37 -0.71 -3.33 -21.87
CA ASN A 37 -1.15 -2.02 -22.33
C ASN A 37 0.02 -1.04 -22.38
N TYR A 38 0.24 -0.26 -21.33
CA TYR A 38 1.32 0.73 -21.28
C TYR A 38 1.72 1.09 -19.86
N ILE A 39 2.88 1.75 -19.74
CA ILE A 39 3.28 2.46 -18.53
C ILE A 39 3.27 3.96 -18.84
N ALA A 40 2.59 4.77 -18.02
CA ALA A 40 2.49 6.21 -18.26
C ALA A 40 2.68 7.04 -16.99
N ASN A 41 3.43 8.15 -17.13
CA ASN A 41 3.67 9.13 -16.08
C ASN A 41 4.34 8.55 -14.84
N TYR A 42 5.46 7.84 -15.01
CA TYR A 42 6.22 7.25 -13.92
C TYR A 42 7.72 7.52 -14.01
N GLU A 43 8.32 7.66 -12.84
CA GLU A 43 9.78 7.55 -12.64
C GLU A 43 10.06 6.19 -11.99
N ILE A 44 10.86 5.37 -12.67
CA ILE A 44 11.24 4.02 -12.25
C ILE A 44 12.70 4.06 -11.82
N GLY A 45 12.97 3.66 -10.59
CA GLY A 45 14.32 3.60 -10.02
C GLY A 45 15.19 2.49 -10.60
N ASP A 46 16.39 2.38 -10.08
CA ASP A 46 17.40 1.43 -10.54
C ASP A 46 17.08 -0.02 -10.15
N ASP A 47 17.59 -0.96 -10.94
CA ASP A 47 17.48 -2.40 -10.71
C ASP A 47 16.01 -2.90 -10.57
N ALA A 48 15.05 -2.19 -11.17
CA ALA A 48 13.65 -2.59 -11.14
C ALA A 48 13.37 -3.75 -12.12
N PHE A 49 12.58 -4.71 -11.66
CA PHE A 49 12.13 -5.85 -12.45
C PHE A 49 10.60 -5.85 -12.58
N ILE A 50 10.09 -5.56 -13.78
CA ILE A 50 8.65 -5.44 -14.06
C ILE A 50 8.32 -6.38 -15.21
N GLU A 51 7.48 -7.38 -14.97
CA GLU A 51 7.14 -8.36 -15.96
C GLU A 51 5.66 -8.77 -15.93
N ASN A 52 5.07 -8.90 -17.11
CA ASN A 52 3.71 -9.39 -17.30
C ASN A 52 2.70 -8.58 -16.44
N VAL A 53 2.63 -7.29 -16.71
CA VAL A 53 1.73 -6.35 -16.04
C VAL A 53 0.75 -5.80 -17.07
N ASP A 54 -0.51 -5.65 -16.69
CA ASP A 54 -1.53 -5.10 -17.60
C ASP A 54 -1.27 -3.62 -17.87
N ILE A 55 -1.35 -2.76 -16.84
CA ILE A 55 -1.21 -1.32 -16.98
C ILE A 55 -0.63 -0.68 -15.72
N ILE A 56 0.27 0.29 -15.89
CA ILE A 56 0.78 1.14 -14.82
C ILE A 56 0.62 2.59 -15.23
N LEU A 57 -0.22 3.38 -14.54
CA LEU A 57 -0.42 4.77 -14.91
C LEU A 57 -0.69 5.70 -13.73
N VAL A 58 -0.30 6.97 -13.90
CA VAL A 58 -0.84 8.09 -13.13
C VAL A 58 -1.78 8.88 -14.04
N ASP A 59 -3.02 9.02 -13.57
CA ASP A 59 -4.09 9.74 -14.26
C ASP A 59 -4.39 11.05 -13.51
N GLY A 60 -3.94 12.15 -14.10
CA GLY A 60 -4.09 13.48 -13.52
C GLY A 60 -3.22 13.72 -12.28
N ARG A 61 -3.61 14.70 -11.47
CA ARG A 61 -2.93 15.02 -10.21
C ARG A 61 -3.48 14.17 -9.08
N THR A 62 -2.62 13.44 -8.39
CA THR A 62 -3.00 12.53 -7.30
C THR A 62 -2.17 12.76 -6.05
N THR A 63 -2.74 12.51 -4.88
CA THR A 63 -2.06 12.52 -3.57
C THR A 63 -1.55 11.14 -3.16
N PHE A 64 -1.73 10.14 -4.01
CA PHE A 64 -1.33 8.75 -3.75
C PHE A 64 -1.90 8.22 -2.41
N GLY A 65 -3.20 8.40 -2.19
CA GLY A 65 -3.89 7.97 -0.97
C GLY A 65 -3.70 8.87 0.25
N ASN A 66 -2.81 9.86 0.19
CA ASN A 66 -2.66 10.83 1.30
C ASN A 66 -3.84 11.79 1.33
N GLY A 67 -4.45 11.99 2.50
CA GLY A 67 -5.61 12.85 2.69
C GLY A 67 -6.95 12.16 2.46
N VAL A 68 -6.98 10.86 2.20
CA VAL A 68 -8.23 10.09 2.15
C VAL A 68 -8.86 10.06 3.53
N GLU A 69 -10.15 10.35 3.60
CA GLU A 69 -10.93 10.26 4.84
C GLU A 69 -11.36 8.81 5.09
N VAL A 70 -11.07 8.34 6.29
CA VAL A 70 -11.44 7.00 6.76
C VAL A 70 -12.44 7.16 7.90
N ALA A 71 -13.65 6.62 7.74
CA ALA A 71 -14.72 6.70 8.72
C ALA A 71 -14.53 5.65 9.82
N VAL A 72 -13.74 5.96 10.83
CA VAL A 72 -13.45 5.06 11.94
C VAL A 72 -14.43 5.22 13.10
N LEU A 73 -14.79 4.12 13.77
CA LEU A 73 -15.63 4.07 15.00
C LEU A 73 -17.06 4.61 14.85
N ASN A 74 -17.53 4.92 13.68
CA ASN A 74 -18.82 5.56 13.55
C ASN A 74 -19.44 5.42 12.16
N GLU A 75 -20.47 4.60 12.05
CA GLU A 75 -21.27 4.44 10.82
C GLU A 75 -22.02 5.72 10.41
N THR A 76 -22.29 6.62 11.36
CA THR A 76 -23.01 7.87 11.12
C THR A 76 -22.13 9.06 10.77
N GLY A 77 -20.80 8.87 10.70
CA GLY A 77 -19.83 9.93 10.42
C GLY A 77 -19.46 10.79 11.64
N GLY A 78 -18.55 11.75 11.45
CA GLY A 78 -18.11 12.69 12.48
C GLY A 78 -16.83 12.29 13.22
N ARG A 79 -16.25 11.15 12.88
CA ARG A 79 -14.95 10.70 13.45
C ARG A 79 -13.99 10.28 12.36
N GLU A 80 -14.04 10.94 11.22
CA GLU A 80 -13.16 10.65 10.09
C GLU A 80 -11.71 11.01 10.44
N VAL A 81 -10.81 10.12 10.08
CA VAL A 81 -9.37 10.30 10.19
C VAL A 81 -8.78 10.43 8.78
N LEU A 82 -8.07 11.50 8.51
CA LEU A 82 -7.31 11.67 7.27
C LEU A 82 -6.05 10.80 7.35
N ILE A 83 -5.96 9.80 6.48
CA ILE A 83 -4.77 8.96 6.42
C ILE A 83 -3.64 9.66 5.65
N ASN A 84 -2.42 9.41 6.07
CA ASN A 84 -1.21 9.88 5.39
C ASN A 84 -0.01 8.98 5.73
N ASP A 85 1.08 9.11 4.99
CA ASP A 85 2.30 8.28 5.15
C ASP A 85 2.94 8.39 6.55
N LYS A 86 2.62 9.43 7.31
CA LYS A 86 3.17 9.71 8.66
C LYS A 86 2.17 9.48 9.78
N LEU A 87 1.00 8.92 9.45
CA LEU A 87 -0.03 8.69 10.45
C LEU A 87 0.47 7.73 11.55
N SER A 88 0.36 8.16 12.78
CA SER A 88 0.63 7.34 13.96
C SER A 88 -0.65 6.99 14.71
N ALA A 89 -0.61 5.92 15.51
CA ALA A 89 -1.75 5.51 16.34
C ALA A 89 -2.19 6.63 17.30
N HIS A 90 -1.25 7.42 17.84
CA HIS A 90 -1.55 8.56 18.70
C HIS A 90 -2.31 9.68 17.98
N GLN A 91 -1.90 9.99 16.75
CA GLN A 91 -2.59 11.00 15.93
C GLN A 91 -4.00 10.52 15.56
N ALA A 92 -4.16 9.28 15.15
CA ALA A 92 -5.47 8.71 14.86
C ALA A 92 -6.39 8.71 16.09
N TYR A 93 -5.86 8.34 17.26
CA TYR A 93 -6.57 8.40 18.54
C TYR A 93 -7.07 9.83 18.85
N ILE A 94 -6.22 10.83 18.73
CA ILE A 94 -6.59 12.21 18.95
C ILE A 94 -7.68 12.66 17.95
N LEU A 95 -7.48 12.38 16.66
CA LEU A 95 -8.44 12.73 15.63
C LEU A 95 -9.81 12.08 15.84
N ALA A 96 -9.87 10.83 16.28
CA ALA A 96 -11.11 10.09 16.47
C ALA A 96 -11.84 10.46 17.78
N LEU A 97 -11.12 10.70 18.88
CA LEU A 97 -11.73 10.80 20.21
C LEU A 97 -11.78 12.21 20.80
N TYR A 98 -10.90 13.13 20.39
CA TYR A 98 -10.84 14.50 20.95
C TYR A 98 -11.74 15.49 20.21
N ARG A 99 -12.89 15.05 19.69
CA ARG A 99 -13.83 15.87 18.92
C ARG A 99 -14.43 17.05 19.71
N HIS A 100 -14.39 17.01 21.02
CA HIS A 100 -14.78 18.12 21.88
C HIS A 100 -13.81 19.32 21.81
N ARG A 101 -12.69 19.20 21.11
CA ARG A 101 -11.73 20.28 20.84
C ARG A 101 -11.61 20.57 19.35
N PRO A 102 -12.58 21.25 18.75
CA PRO A 102 -12.64 21.44 17.30
C PRO A 102 -11.44 22.19 16.73
N GLU A 103 -10.87 23.14 17.47
CA GLU A 103 -9.69 23.89 17.03
C GLU A 103 -8.48 22.98 16.84
N LEU A 104 -8.24 22.02 17.75
CA LEU A 104 -7.16 21.05 17.64
C LEU A 104 -7.37 20.14 16.42
N ILE A 105 -8.57 19.62 16.25
CA ILE A 105 -8.91 18.73 15.13
C ILE A 105 -8.76 19.46 13.79
N ASN A 106 -9.27 20.68 13.68
CA ASN A 106 -9.14 21.48 12.47
C ASN A 106 -7.66 21.74 12.14
N ARG A 107 -6.86 22.08 13.16
CA ARG A 107 -5.43 22.29 12.94
C ARG A 107 -4.70 21.03 12.47
N MET A 108 -5.04 19.88 13.01
CA MET A 108 -4.47 18.60 12.56
C MET A 108 -4.90 18.27 11.13
N LYS A 109 -6.15 18.52 10.75
CA LYS A 109 -6.64 18.38 9.38
C LYS A 109 -5.88 19.30 8.43
N GLU A 110 -5.73 20.57 8.75
CA GLU A 110 -4.94 21.53 7.94
C GLU A 110 -3.49 21.05 7.70
N ILE A 111 -2.84 20.52 8.73
CA ILE A 111 -1.47 19.97 8.60
C ILE A 111 -1.45 18.76 7.65
N THR A 112 -2.44 17.88 7.75
CA THR A 112 -2.54 16.73 6.86
C THR A 112 -2.84 17.15 5.43
N ASP A 113 -3.73 18.12 5.23
CA ASP A 113 -4.05 18.67 3.90
C ASP A 113 -2.83 19.36 3.27
N TYR A 114 -2.09 20.13 4.05
CA TYR A 114 -0.84 20.73 3.59
C TYR A 114 0.17 19.65 3.17
N TYR A 115 0.33 18.60 3.98
CA TYR A 115 1.21 17.46 3.66
C TYR A 115 0.78 16.76 2.37
N SER A 116 -0.50 16.43 2.24
CA SER A 116 -1.06 15.75 1.08
C SER A 116 -0.87 16.57 -0.21
N ASN A 117 -1.17 17.87 -0.15
CA ASN A 117 -0.99 18.78 -1.28
C ASN A 117 0.48 18.93 -1.70
N LYS A 118 1.40 18.93 -0.75
CA LYS A 118 2.85 18.98 -1.01
C LYS A 118 3.36 17.72 -1.73
N HIS A 119 2.76 16.57 -1.47
CA HIS A 119 3.14 15.28 -2.07
C HIS A 119 2.30 14.92 -3.30
N ALA A 120 1.31 15.75 -3.63
CA ALA A 120 0.50 15.56 -4.83
C ALA A 120 1.33 15.77 -6.09
N SER A 121 1.26 14.82 -7.01
CA SER A 121 2.00 14.85 -8.27
C SER A 121 1.15 14.31 -9.42
N THR A 122 1.56 14.63 -10.63
CA THR A 122 1.08 14.02 -11.88
C THR A 122 1.98 12.88 -12.35
N VAL A 123 3.11 12.66 -11.65
CA VAL A 123 4.08 11.61 -11.94
C VAL A 123 4.22 10.73 -10.71
N GLY A 124 4.07 9.44 -10.89
CA GLY A 124 4.29 8.43 -9.85
C GLY A 124 5.74 8.01 -9.75
N THR A 125 6.10 7.35 -8.66
CA THR A 125 7.44 6.80 -8.47
C THR A 125 7.38 5.32 -8.16
N ILE A 126 8.27 4.56 -8.78
CA ILE A 126 8.60 3.17 -8.44
C ILE A 126 10.05 3.20 -7.98
N GLY A 127 10.29 2.80 -6.74
CA GLY A 127 11.61 2.86 -6.11
C GLY A 127 12.64 1.89 -6.71
N ASN A 128 13.81 1.84 -6.10
CA ASN A 128 14.89 0.96 -6.55
C ASN A 128 14.65 -0.49 -6.14
N ARG A 129 15.12 -1.43 -6.96
CA ARG A 129 15.05 -2.88 -6.69
C ARG A 129 13.62 -3.37 -6.42
N VAL A 130 12.64 -2.75 -7.05
CA VAL A 130 11.24 -3.17 -6.98
C VAL A 130 11.01 -4.33 -7.93
N MET A 131 10.23 -5.30 -7.50
CA MET A 131 9.82 -6.44 -8.32
C MET A 131 8.30 -6.45 -8.48
N ILE A 132 7.81 -6.34 -9.72
CA ILE A 132 6.38 -6.39 -10.06
C ILE A 132 6.14 -7.48 -11.08
N LEU A 133 5.41 -8.52 -10.70
CA LEU A 133 5.20 -9.71 -11.51
C LEU A 133 3.72 -10.05 -11.64
N ASN A 134 3.29 -10.42 -12.85
CA ASN A 134 1.95 -11.00 -13.09
C ASN A 134 0.83 -10.16 -12.45
N THR A 135 0.89 -8.83 -12.57
CA THR A 135 0.02 -7.90 -11.87
C THR A 135 -0.97 -7.28 -12.85
N GLY A 136 -2.20 -7.13 -12.43
CA GLY A 136 -3.20 -6.43 -13.20
C GLY A 136 -2.95 -4.91 -13.24
N SER A 137 -3.88 -4.11 -12.76
CA SER A 137 -3.79 -2.66 -12.90
C SER A 137 -3.16 -1.99 -11.68
N ILE A 138 -2.20 -1.09 -11.93
CA ILE A 138 -1.61 -0.19 -10.94
C ILE A 138 -1.92 1.25 -11.38
N LYS A 139 -2.81 1.94 -10.65
CA LYS A 139 -3.25 3.28 -10.99
C LYS A 139 -3.06 4.25 -9.82
N ASN A 140 -2.35 5.37 -10.06
CA ASN A 140 -2.12 6.40 -9.03
C ASN A 140 -1.47 5.86 -7.75
N VAL A 141 -0.46 5.00 -7.89
CA VAL A 141 0.22 4.36 -6.75
C VAL A 141 1.68 4.77 -6.72
N ARG A 142 2.15 5.18 -5.55
CA ARG A 142 3.57 5.39 -5.29
C ARG A 142 4.14 4.16 -4.60
N ILE A 143 5.25 3.63 -5.12
CA ILE A 143 5.88 2.40 -4.65
C ILE A 143 7.30 2.72 -4.16
N GLY A 144 7.59 2.40 -2.91
CA GLY A 144 8.92 2.56 -2.31
C GLY A 144 9.89 1.45 -2.70
N ASP A 145 11.13 1.58 -2.23
CA ASP A 145 12.24 0.69 -2.58
C ASP A 145 12.02 -0.76 -2.13
N CYS A 146 12.59 -1.71 -2.86
CA CYS A 146 12.59 -3.13 -2.54
C CYS A 146 11.21 -3.75 -2.33
N CYS A 147 10.15 -3.14 -2.87
CA CYS A 147 8.81 -3.67 -2.81
C CYS A 147 8.68 -4.90 -3.71
N HIS A 148 7.94 -5.90 -3.25
CA HIS A 148 7.64 -7.09 -4.02
C HIS A 148 6.13 -7.22 -4.23
N ILE A 149 5.68 -7.12 -5.49
CA ILE A 149 4.28 -7.22 -5.90
C ILE A 149 4.16 -8.39 -6.86
N CYS A 150 3.34 -9.38 -6.52
CA CYS A 150 3.21 -10.57 -7.36
C CYS A 150 1.77 -11.06 -7.43
N GLY A 151 1.22 -11.15 -8.64
CA GLY A 151 -0.13 -11.69 -8.85
C GLY A 151 -1.28 -10.83 -8.33
N THR A 152 -1.03 -9.57 -8.06
CA THR A 152 -2.01 -8.62 -7.54
C THR A 152 -3.04 -8.26 -8.62
N CYS A 153 -4.33 -8.20 -8.27
CA CYS A 153 -5.37 -7.85 -9.23
C CYS A 153 -5.44 -6.35 -9.52
N ARG A 154 -5.53 -5.52 -8.47
CA ARG A 154 -5.67 -4.06 -8.64
C ARG A 154 -5.11 -3.30 -7.45
N LEU A 155 -4.35 -2.26 -7.74
CA LEU A 155 -3.93 -1.25 -6.79
C LEU A 155 -4.33 0.13 -7.31
N SER A 156 -5.07 0.89 -6.54
CA SER A 156 -5.60 2.19 -6.95
C SER A 156 -5.47 3.22 -5.84
N ASN A 157 -4.97 4.40 -6.19
CA ASN A 157 -4.82 5.56 -5.31
C ASN A 157 -4.16 5.23 -3.96
N GLY A 158 -2.87 4.91 -3.98
CA GLY A 158 -2.19 4.48 -2.75
C GLY A 158 -0.71 4.79 -2.67
N SER A 159 -0.17 4.64 -1.46
CA SER A 159 1.26 4.70 -1.17
C SER A 159 1.72 3.41 -0.53
N ILE A 160 2.80 2.85 -1.05
CA ILE A 160 3.48 1.68 -0.49
C ILE A 160 4.85 2.14 0.01
N ASN A 161 4.97 2.35 1.31
CA ASN A 161 6.17 2.89 1.95
C ASN A 161 7.18 1.78 2.27
N SER A 162 7.58 1.05 1.24
CA SER A 162 8.59 0.00 1.31
C SER A 162 10.01 0.57 1.41
N ASN A 163 10.92 -0.16 2.01
CA ASN A 163 12.34 0.17 2.08
C ASN A 163 13.21 -1.11 2.18
N ALA A 164 14.52 -0.96 2.01
CA ALA A 164 15.46 -2.08 1.99
C ALA A 164 15.56 -2.88 3.30
N ILE A 165 15.27 -2.25 4.44
CA ILE A 165 15.36 -2.90 5.77
C ILE A 165 14.08 -3.71 6.04
N ALA A 166 12.95 -3.19 5.61
CA ALA A 166 11.63 -3.77 5.87
C ALA A 166 10.78 -3.68 4.58
N PRO A 167 11.02 -4.55 3.60
CA PRO A 167 10.30 -4.55 2.34
C PRO A 167 8.82 -4.90 2.54
N VAL A 168 7.98 -4.35 1.67
CA VAL A 168 6.55 -4.67 1.61
C VAL A 168 6.33 -5.76 0.59
N HIS A 169 5.46 -6.73 0.93
CA HIS A 169 5.01 -7.77 0.01
C HIS A 169 3.51 -7.65 -0.23
N ILE A 170 3.13 -7.62 -1.52
CA ILE A 170 1.73 -7.67 -1.94
C ILE A 170 1.57 -8.85 -2.90
N GLY A 171 0.75 -9.81 -2.51
CA GLY A 171 0.65 -11.09 -3.18
C GLY A 171 -0.58 -11.26 -4.06
N HIS A 172 -0.93 -12.51 -4.26
CA HIS A 172 -1.91 -12.92 -5.25
C HIS A 172 -3.34 -12.48 -4.91
N GLY A 173 -4.06 -12.05 -5.94
CA GLY A 173 -5.49 -11.74 -5.85
C GLY A 173 -5.84 -10.48 -5.04
N VAL A 174 -4.84 -9.74 -4.56
CA VAL A 174 -5.05 -8.55 -3.71
C VAL A 174 -5.71 -7.42 -4.50
N ILE A 175 -6.66 -6.74 -3.87
CA ILE A 175 -7.32 -5.54 -4.37
C ILE A 175 -7.22 -4.46 -3.30
N CYS A 176 -6.58 -3.34 -3.61
CA CYS A 176 -6.48 -2.20 -2.69
C CYS A 176 -6.91 -0.93 -3.40
N ASP A 177 -7.84 -0.21 -2.79
CA ASP A 177 -8.31 1.10 -3.25
C ASP A 177 -8.22 2.11 -2.09
N ASP A 178 -7.68 3.31 -2.35
CA ASP A 178 -7.52 4.38 -1.36
C ASP A 178 -6.75 3.92 -0.11
N PHE A 179 -5.49 3.58 -0.29
CA PHE A 179 -4.75 2.88 0.75
C PHE A 179 -3.36 3.47 1.03
N ILE A 180 -2.87 3.22 2.24
CA ILE A 180 -1.47 3.43 2.61
C ILE A 180 -0.94 2.17 3.29
N VAL A 181 0.20 1.68 2.80
CA VAL A 181 0.89 0.51 3.38
C VAL A 181 2.26 0.94 3.87
N SER A 182 2.53 0.69 5.14
CA SER A 182 3.82 0.97 5.76
C SER A 182 4.78 -0.23 5.65
N SER A 183 6.04 0.03 5.92
CA SER A 183 7.15 -0.92 5.74
C SER A 183 6.98 -2.25 6.48
N GLY A 184 7.49 -3.31 5.89
CA GLY A 184 7.50 -4.66 6.46
C GLY A 184 6.14 -5.37 6.48
N SER A 185 5.13 -4.79 5.83
CA SER A 185 3.80 -5.39 5.79
C SER A 185 3.66 -6.41 4.68
N HIS A 186 2.85 -7.44 4.93
CA HIS A 186 2.52 -8.50 3.98
C HIS A 186 1.00 -8.53 3.76
N ILE A 187 0.56 -8.43 2.52
CA ILE A 187 -0.84 -8.45 2.12
C ILE A 187 -0.99 -9.51 1.04
N ASP A 188 -1.66 -10.60 1.34
CA ASP A 188 -1.69 -11.78 0.47
C ASP A 188 -3.09 -12.37 0.30
N ASP A 189 -3.18 -13.39 -0.56
CA ASP A 189 -4.28 -14.34 -0.66
C ASP A 189 -5.67 -13.72 -0.82
N GLY A 190 -5.85 -12.87 -1.83
CA GLY A 190 -7.17 -12.34 -2.17
C GLY A 190 -7.71 -11.28 -1.20
N THR A 191 -6.83 -10.66 -0.39
CA THR A 191 -7.21 -9.59 0.53
C THR A 191 -7.78 -8.38 -0.22
N MET A 192 -8.90 -7.85 0.25
CA MET A 192 -9.56 -6.67 -0.31
C MET A 192 -9.61 -5.53 0.71
N LEU A 193 -9.03 -4.39 0.35
CA LEU A 193 -8.92 -3.21 1.22
C LEU A 193 -9.47 -1.98 0.51
N THR A 194 -10.33 -1.23 1.20
CA THR A 194 -10.87 0.03 0.69
C THR A 194 -10.79 1.10 1.77
N ARG A 195 -10.18 2.24 1.48
CA ARG A 195 -9.93 3.32 2.44
C ARG A 195 -9.28 2.81 3.73
N CYS A 196 -8.10 2.19 3.59
CA CYS A 196 -7.41 1.56 4.71
C CYS A 196 -6.00 2.12 4.91
N PHE A 197 -5.60 2.22 6.18
CA PHE A 197 -4.22 2.46 6.56
C PHE A 197 -3.64 1.18 7.18
N ILE A 198 -2.54 0.71 6.62
CA ILE A 198 -1.83 -0.48 7.08
C ILE A 198 -0.48 -0.04 7.65
N GLY A 199 -0.33 -0.16 8.95
CA GLY A 199 0.87 0.18 9.71
C GLY A 199 2.03 -0.79 9.46
N GLN A 200 3.10 -0.62 10.21
CA GLN A 200 4.31 -1.41 10.04
C GLN A 200 4.13 -2.87 10.46
N ALA A 201 4.76 -3.78 9.71
CA ALA A 201 4.83 -5.21 9.99
C ALA A 201 3.45 -5.89 10.18
N CYS A 202 2.42 -5.38 9.51
CA CYS A 202 1.10 -6.00 9.50
C CYS A 202 1.07 -7.19 8.54
N ARG A 203 0.26 -8.18 8.85
CA ARG A 203 -0.02 -9.32 7.96
C ARG A 203 -1.51 -9.48 7.77
N LEU A 204 -1.95 -9.37 6.51
CA LEU A 204 -3.34 -9.50 6.10
C LEU A 204 -3.41 -10.56 5.02
N GLY A 205 -4.28 -11.55 5.16
CA GLY A 205 -4.34 -12.65 4.22
C GLY A 205 -5.63 -13.47 4.29
N HIS A 206 -5.66 -14.58 3.52
CA HIS A 206 -6.77 -15.54 3.50
C HIS A 206 -8.14 -14.90 3.20
N ASN A 207 -8.22 -14.13 2.10
CA ASN A 207 -9.43 -13.43 1.66
C ASN A 207 -10.00 -12.44 2.70
N TYR A 208 -9.12 -11.82 3.50
CA TYR A 208 -9.54 -10.80 4.45
C TYR A 208 -10.10 -9.58 3.71
N SER A 209 -11.23 -9.06 4.17
CA SER A 209 -11.85 -7.87 3.58
C SER A 209 -12.04 -6.81 4.66
N ALA A 210 -11.61 -5.60 4.36
CA ALA A 210 -11.78 -4.46 5.24
C ALA A 210 -12.09 -3.17 4.47
N SER A 211 -12.97 -2.36 5.04
CA SER A 211 -13.23 -0.99 4.60
C SER A 211 -13.12 -0.05 5.78
N ASP A 212 -12.71 1.19 5.51
CA ASP A 212 -12.64 2.28 6.50
C ASP A 212 -11.90 1.88 7.79
N SER A 213 -10.75 1.22 7.62
CA SER A 213 -10.05 0.59 8.74
C SER A 213 -8.61 1.06 8.87
N LEU A 214 -8.16 1.19 10.13
CA LEU A 214 -6.79 1.53 10.46
C LEU A 214 -6.13 0.37 11.20
N PHE A 215 -5.12 -0.23 10.59
CA PHE A 215 -4.28 -1.25 11.19
C PHE A 215 -2.97 -0.61 11.62
N PHE A 216 -2.66 -0.63 12.91
CA PHE A 216 -1.36 -0.14 13.39
C PHE A 216 -0.39 -1.30 13.56
N SER A 217 0.84 -1.01 13.93
CA SER A 217 1.96 -1.95 13.88
C SER A 217 1.68 -3.35 14.42
N ASN A 218 2.19 -4.36 13.71
CA ASN A 218 2.13 -5.78 14.08
C ASN A 218 0.71 -6.39 14.15
N CYS A 219 -0.23 -5.85 13.39
CA CYS A 219 -1.55 -6.46 13.26
C CYS A 219 -1.48 -7.73 12.41
N PHE A 220 -2.22 -8.75 12.83
CA PHE A 220 -2.42 -9.98 12.09
C PHE A 220 -3.92 -10.22 11.90
N SER A 221 -4.37 -10.30 10.66
CA SER A 221 -5.78 -10.50 10.33
C SER A 221 -5.94 -11.47 9.16
N GLU A 222 -6.79 -12.48 9.38
CA GLU A 222 -7.15 -13.49 8.38
C GLU A 222 -8.65 -13.75 8.45
N THR A 223 -9.26 -14.15 7.34
CA THR A 223 -10.62 -14.68 7.39
C THR A 223 -10.58 -16.09 7.96
N VAL A 224 -11.09 -16.26 9.17
CA VAL A 224 -11.23 -17.57 9.80
C VAL A 224 -12.58 -18.13 9.42
N PHE A 225 -12.63 -19.18 8.62
CA PHE A 225 -13.82 -20.03 8.52
C PHE A 225 -13.96 -20.77 9.85
N PRO A 226 -15.05 -20.59 10.60
CA PRO A 226 -15.19 -21.25 11.88
C PRO A 226 -15.37 -22.75 11.66
N LYS A 227 -14.31 -23.50 11.88
CA LYS A 227 -14.42 -24.95 12.20
C LYS A 227 -14.83 -25.15 13.65
N THR A 228 -15.81 -24.49 14.18
CA THR A 228 -16.26 -24.35 15.56
C THR A 228 -16.03 -22.95 16.11
N ALA A 229 -17.09 -22.37 16.65
CA ALA A 229 -17.08 -21.06 17.28
C ALA A 229 -15.96 -20.95 18.32
N ALA A 230 -14.95 -20.18 18.00
CA ALA A 230 -13.97 -19.72 18.97
C ALA A 230 -13.59 -18.29 18.59
N PHE A 231 -13.81 -17.42 19.52
CA PHE A 231 -13.38 -16.01 19.55
C PHE A 231 -11.97 -15.81 18.99
N PRO A 232 -11.62 -14.57 18.54
CA PRO A 232 -10.32 -14.30 17.97
C PRO A 232 -9.23 -14.85 18.88
N ARG A 233 -8.38 -15.71 18.30
CA ARG A 233 -7.25 -16.27 19.04
C ARG A 233 -6.38 -15.11 19.50
N LYS A 234 -6.17 -15.05 20.81
CA LYS A 234 -5.08 -14.28 21.41
C LYS A 234 -3.83 -14.44 20.57
N CYS A 235 -3.16 -13.33 20.30
CA CYS A 235 -1.77 -13.34 19.86
C CYS A 235 -0.98 -14.20 20.84
N ASP A 236 -0.49 -15.36 20.38
CA ASP A 236 0.29 -16.27 21.21
C ASP A 236 1.60 -15.57 21.64
N GLY A 237 1.61 -15.24 22.92
CA GLY A 237 2.75 -15.24 23.80
C GLY A 237 4.02 -14.50 23.40
N LYS A 238 4.01 -13.16 23.43
CA LYS A 238 5.10 -12.37 24.04
C LYS A 238 4.50 -11.02 24.47
N PRO A 239 4.79 -10.50 25.65
CA PRO A 239 4.32 -9.19 26.07
C PRO A 239 5.16 -8.13 25.35
N ALA A 240 4.80 -7.76 24.15
CA ALA A 240 5.16 -6.49 23.58
C ALA A 240 4.05 -5.53 24.00
N ILE A 241 4.38 -4.59 24.84
CA ILE A 241 3.57 -3.43 25.15
C ILE A 241 3.44 -2.62 23.84
N SER A 242 2.46 -2.95 23.05
CA SER A 242 2.02 -2.13 21.93
C SER A 242 0.51 -2.05 22.02
N SER A 243 0.03 -0.88 22.35
CA SER A 243 -1.38 -0.55 22.44
C SER A 243 -2.00 -0.76 21.06
N PHE A 244 -2.74 -1.86 20.91
CA PHE A 244 -3.50 -2.13 19.71
C PHE A 244 -4.76 -1.25 19.72
N ILE A 245 -4.81 -0.26 18.87
CA ILE A 245 -6.07 0.32 18.45
C ILE A 245 -6.31 -0.23 17.04
N VAL A 246 -6.98 -1.38 16.96
CA VAL A 246 -7.67 -1.77 15.74
C VAL A 246 -8.96 -0.99 15.78
N ILE A 247 -9.02 0.11 15.07
CA ILE A 247 -10.23 0.85 14.87
C ILE A 247 -10.86 0.26 13.63
N ILE A 248 -11.71 -0.73 13.83
CA ILE A 248 -12.51 -1.33 12.76
C ILE A 248 -13.76 -0.48 12.63
N GLY A 249 -13.93 0.18 11.49
CA GLY A 249 -15.21 0.70 11.06
C GLY A 249 -16.03 -0.47 10.49
N CYS A 250 -17.26 -0.62 10.91
CA CYS A 250 -18.22 -1.52 10.30
C CYS A 250 -18.81 -0.91 9.04
#